data_6aba1b5a3486c91815ed1fb308c059a9
#
_entry.id   6aba1b5a3486c91815ed1fb308c059a9
#
_cell.length_a   1.000
_cell.length_b   1.000
_cell.length_c   1.000
_cell.angle_alpha   90.00
_cell.angle_beta   90.00
_cell.angle_gamma   90.00
#
_symmetry.space_group_name_H-M   'P 1'
#
loop_
_entity.id
_entity.type
_entity.pdbx_description
1 polymer ?
#
loop_
_entity_poly.entity_id
_entity_poly.type
_entity_poly.pdbx_seq_one_letter_code
_entity_poly.pdbx_strand_id
1 'polypeptide(L)'
;QVPRRFVLQAGIVGAIGGFVYLLAIHFGRGDLMASLYSAVAAAVVSHIFARVYKTPVTLFLIAGVLPTVPGNGMYQTVHYLIDGNEAMSEFYLIQTLEIAGVISLAIFVVDTFFQAFQKSEWKQNSMKYVRKIVPGAEEPQNTEKREK
;
A
#
# COMPACT_ATOMS: atom_id res chain seq x y z
N GLN A 1 11.86 -11.35 -11.14
CA GLN A 1 12.79 -10.34 -11.72
C GLN A 1 11.98 -9.14 -12.19
N VAL A 2 12.27 -7.97 -11.66
CA VAL A 2 11.67 -6.71 -12.13
C VAL A 2 12.19 -6.44 -13.54
N PRO A 3 11.31 -6.30 -14.55
CA PRO A 3 11.76 -5.95 -15.90
C PRO A 3 12.49 -4.61 -15.86
N ARG A 4 13.65 -4.51 -16.49
CA ARG A 4 14.50 -3.29 -16.49
C ARG A 4 13.75 -2.02 -16.90
N ARG A 5 12.64 -2.16 -17.63
CA ARG A 5 11.77 -1.06 -18.06
C ARG A 5 11.08 -0.32 -16.89
N PHE A 6 10.86 -0.99 -15.75
CA PHE A 6 10.09 -0.45 -14.63
C PHE A 6 10.96 -0.01 -13.44
N VAL A 7 12.28 -0.16 -13.55
CA VAL A 7 13.22 0.24 -12.48
C VAL A 7 13.14 1.75 -12.23
N LEU A 8 13.09 2.55 -13.30
CA LEU A 8 13.00 4.00 -13.17
C LEU A 8 11.68 4.43 -12.51
N GLN A 9 10.56 3.83 -12.93
CA GLN A 9 9.24 4.14 -12.38
C GLN A 9 9.13 3.70 -10.92
N ALA A 10 9.67 2.52 -10.58
CA ALA A 10 9.76 2.06 -9.20
C ALA A 10 10.60 3.01 -8.33
N GLY A 11 11.71 3.52 -8.87
CA GLY A 11 12.54 4.53 -8.23
C GLY A 11 11.79 5.85 -7.98
N ILE A 12 10.96 6.30 -8.93
CA ILE A 12 10.13 7.50 -8.75
C ILE A 12 9.12 7.31 -7.62
N VAL A 13 8.47 6.15 -7.53
CA VAL A 13 7.53 5.87 -6.44
C VAL A 13 8.24 5.90 -5.09
N GLY A 14 9.42 5.27 -4.98
CA GLY A 14 10.25 5.33 -3.78
C GLY A 14 10.69 6.75 -3.42
N ALA A 15 11.06 7.57 -4.41
CA ALA A 15 11.43 8.96 -4.21
C ALA A 15 10.25 9.80 -3.68
N ILE A 16 9.03 9.59 -4.22
CA ILE A 16 7.82 10.27 -3.72
C ILE A 16 7.52 9.85 -2.28
N GLY A 17 7.58 8.56 -1.96
CA GLY A 17 7.38 8.08 -0.60
C GLY A 17 8.39 8.70 0.38
N GLY A 18 9.68 8.67 0.04
CA GLY A 18 10.74 9.28 0.84
C GLY A 18 10.59 10.80 0.99
N PHE A 19 10.19 11.49 -0.07
CA PHE A 19 9.95 12.92 -0.04
C PHE A 19 8.79 13.31 0.90
N VAL A 20 7.68 12.57 0.84
CA VAL A 20 6.54 12.78 1.74
C VAL A 20 6.92 12.52 3.20
N TYR A 21 7.73 11.48 3.45
CA TYR A 21 8.28 11.21 4.78
C TYR A 21 9.08 12.40 5.33
N LEU A 22 10.06 12.88 4.55
CA LEU A 22 10.89 14.02 4.93
C LEU A 22 10.08 15.30 5.15
N LEU A 23 9.09 15.56 4.29
CA LEU A 23 8.17 16.68 4.48
C LEU A 23 7.42 16.59 5.81
N ALA A 24 6.87 15.42 6.13
CA ALA A 24 6.12 15.21 7.36
C ALA A 24 7.01 15.44 8.61
N ILE A 25 8.25 14.96 8.59
CA ILE A 25 9.23 15.24 9.64
C ILE A 25 9.56 16.74 9.71
N HIS A 26 9.74 17.42 8.58
CA HIS A 26 10.01 18.86 8.55
C HIS A 26 8.87 19.68 9.17
N PHE A 27 7.63 19.26 9.02
CA PHE A 27 6.46 19.88 9.66
C PHE A 27 6.28 19.49 11.14
N GLY A 28 7.28 18.87 11.77
CA GLY A 28 7.27 18.50 13.18
C GLY A 28 6.34 17.34 13.52
N ARG A 29 5.96 16.53 12.54
CA ARG A 29 5.21 15.29 12.78
C ARG A 29 6.16 14.22 13.26
N GLY A 30 5.72 13.43 14.27
CA GLY A 30 6.50 12.30 14.76
C GLY A 30 6.70 11.22 13.68
N ASP A 31 7.71 10.35 13.87
CA ASP A 31 8.07 9.27 12.94
C ASP A 31 6.88 8.39 12.55
N LEU A 32 5.98 8.11 13.48
CA LEU A 32 4.77 7.33 13.25
C LEU A 32 3.86 7.96 12.18
N MET A 33 3.57 9.26 12.32
CA MET A 33 2.72 9.99 11.38
C MET A 33 3.40 10.21 10.05
N ALA A 34 4.71 10.47 10.06
CA ALA A 34 5.50 10.58 8.83
C ALA A 34 5.47 9.28 8.02
N SER A 35 5.62 8.15 8.70
CA SER A 35 5.54 6.81 8.07
C SER A 35 4.15 6.52 7.52
N LEU A 36 3.08 6.91 8.22
CA LEU A 36 1.70 6.78 7.75
C LEU A 36 1.48 7.54 6.44
N TYR A 37 1.81 8.84 6.41
CA TYR A 37 1.63 9.67 5.21
C TYR A 37 2.46 9.16 4.02
N SER A 38 3.69 8.77 4.28
CA SER A 38 4.56 8.20 3.26
C SER A 38 4.01 6.89 2.70
N ALA A 39 3.56 5.97 3.56
CA ALA A 39 3.00 4.69 3.14
C ALA A 39 1.71 4.87 2.32
N VAL A 40 0.82 5.77 2.73
CA VAL A 40 -0.40 6.12 1.97
C VAL A 40 -0.03 6.69 0.61
N ALA A 41 0.89 7.67 0.54
CA ALA A 41 1.32 8.27 -0.71
C ALA A 41 1.95 7.23 -1.65
N ALA A 42 2.86 6.40 -1.14
CA ALA A 42 3.50 5.34 -1.91
C ALA A 42 2.47 4.32 -2.44
N ALA A 43 1.51 3.91 -1.61
CA ALA A 43 0.46 2.99 -2.02
C ALA A 43 -0.42 3.58 -3.13
N VAL A 44 -0.90 4.82 -2.99
CA VAL A 44 -1.73 5.49 -3.99
C VAL A 44 -0.99 5.62 -5.33
N VAL A 45 0.26 6.10 -5.32
CA VAL A 45 1.07 6.25 -6.53
C VAL A 45 1.35 4.91 -7.18
N SER A 46 1.62 3.87 -6.37
CA SER A 46 1.81 2.49 -6.86
C SER A 46 0.58 1.96 -7.59
N HIS A 47 -0.62 2.19 -7.06
CA HIS A 47 -1.87 1.80 -7.72
C HIS A 47 -2.10 2.54 -9.03
N ILE A 48 -1.80 3.85 -9.08
CA ILE A 48 -1.90 4.65 -10.31
C ILE A 48 -0.93 4.11 -11.37
N PHE A 49 0.34 3.89 -11.02
CA PHE A 49 1.35 3.38 -11.94
C PHE A 49 1.05 1.96 -12.42
N ALA A 50 0.58 1.08 -11.52
CA ALA A 50 0.17 -0.26 -11.88
C ALA A 50 -0.96 -0.27 -12.93
N ARG A 51 -1.91 0.66 -12.82
CA ARG A 51 -2.98 0.84 -13.82
C ARG A 51 -2.45 1.35 -15.16
N VAL A 52 -1.61 2.39 -15.13
CA VAL A 52 -1.06 2.99 -16.35
C VAL A 52 -0.19 2.00 -17.11
N TYR A 53 0.65 1.26 -16.41
CA TYR A 53 1.60 0.31 -17.01
C TYR A 53 1.05 -1.12 -17.14
N LYS A 54 -0.19 -1.38 -16.66
CA LYS A 54 -0.83 -2.72 -16.67
C LYS A 54 0.06 -3.80 -16.04
N THR A 55 0.68 -3.47 -14.91
CA THR A 55 1.60 -4.33 -14.15
C THR A 55 1.06 -4.59 -12.75
N PRO A 56 1.53 -5.65 -12.06
CA PRO A 56 1.14 -5.89 -10.67
C PRO A 56 1.53 -4.71 -9.77
N VAL A 57 0.61 -4.31 -8.88
CA VAL A 57 0.81 -3.20 -7.92
C VAL A 57 2.02 -3.45 -7.01
N THR A 58 2.24 -4.71 -6.62
CA THR A 58 3.31 -5.12 -5.72
C THR A 58 4.70 -4.69 -6.19
N LEU A 59 4.90 -4.60 -7.50
CA LEU A 59 6.17 -4.18 -8.09
C LEU A 59 6.55 -2.74 -7.69
N PHE A 60 5.58 -1.84 -7.72
CA PHE A 60 5.77 -0.43 -7.37
C PHE A 60 5.65 -0.20 -5.86
N LEU A 61 4.76 -0.96 -5.19
CA LEU A 61 4.50 -0.85 -3.77
C LEU A 61 5.73 -1.17 -2.94
N ILE A 62 6.44 -2.27 -3.26
CA ILE A 62 7.67 -2.65 -2.55
C ILE A 62 8.71 -1.54 -2.63
N ALA A 63 8.93 -0.98 -3.83
CA ALA A 63 9.88 0.12 -4.01
C ALA A 63 9.44 1.40 -3.27
N GLY A 64 8.12 1.67 -3.24
CA GLY A 64 7.56 2.85 -2.58
C GLY A 64 7.64 2.81 -1.06
N VAL A 65 7.49 1.64 -0.47
CA VAL A 65 7.50 1.46 0.99
C VAL A 65 8.91 1.32 1.55
N LEU A 66 9.88 0.89 0.74
CA LEU A 66 11.25 0.64 1.20
C LEU A 66 11.88 1.80 2.00
N PRO A 67 11.72 3.08 1.61
CA PRO A 67 12.28 4.20 2.37
C PRO A 67 11.66 4.40 3.76
N THR A 68 10.47 3.87 4.00
CA THR A 68 9.72 4.03 5.26
C THR A 68 9.88 2.87 6.22
N VAL A 69 10.56 1.81 5.81
CA VAL A 69 10.87 0.67 6.70
C VAL A 69 11.67 1.16 7.90
N PRO A 70 11.26 0.85 9.13
CA PRO A 70 11.90 1.37 10.35
C PRO A 70 13.22 0.67 10.66
N GLY A 71 14.18 0.72 9.71
CA GLY A 71 15.48 0.06 9.83
C GLY A 71 16.33 0.60 10.97
N ASN A 72 16.23 1.91 11.25
CA ASN A 72 16.95 2.53 12.36
C ASN A 72 16.42 2.00 13.71
N GLY A 73 15.11 1.86 13.88
CA GLY A 73 14.51 1.30 15.09
C GLY A 73 14.95 -0.16 15.33
N MET A 74 14.98 -0.98 14.27
CA MET A 74 15.49 -2.34 14.35
C MET A 74 16.97 -2.38 14.78
N TYR A 75 17.80 -1.53 14.20
CA TYR A 75 19.21 -1.43 14.55
C TYR A 75 19.38 -1.01 16.02
N GLN A 76 18.69 0.03 16.48
CA GLN A 76 18.77 0.50 17.86
C GLN A 76 18.29 -0.55 18.86
N THR A 77 17.25 -1.31 18.53
CA THR A 77 16.77 -2.43 19.35
C THR A 77 17.90 -3.44 19.62
N VAL A 78 18.58 -3.87 18.57
CA VAL A 78 19.68 -4.84 18.69
C VAL A 78 20.91 -4.25 19.39
N HIS A 79 21.23 -3.00 19.09
CA HIS A 79 22.37 -2.30 19.69
C HIS A 79 22.22 -2.20 21.20
N TYR A 80 21.09 -1.70 21.70
CA TYR A 80 20.85 -1.59 23.14
C TYR A 80 20.70 -2.94 23.83
N LEU A 81 20.22 -3.97 23.12
CA LEU A 81 20.20 -5.34 23.64
C LEU A 81 21.60 -5.89 23.92
N ILE A 82 22.55 -5.64 22.99
CA ILE A 82 23.95 -6.05 23.14
C ILE A 82 24.64 -5.26 24.24
N ASP A 83 24.33 -3.98 24.38
CA ASP A 83 24.88 -3.12 25.44
C ASP A 83 24.30 -3.42 26.83
N GLY A 84 23.37 -4.37 26.94
CA GLY A 84 22.73 -4.73 28.20
C GLY A 84 21.70 -3.72 28.74
N ASN A 85 21.29 -2.75 27.91
CA ASN A 85 20.25 -1.78 28.24
C ASN A 85 18.86 -2.25 27.76
N GLU A 86 18.28 -3.15 28.53
CA GLU A 86 17.00 -3.78 28.19
C GLU A 86 15.86 -2.75 28.03
N ALA A 87 15.81 -1.72 28.86
CA ALA A 87 14.74 -0.71 28.81
C ALA A 87 14.75 0.07 27.49
N MET A 88 15.93 0.45 26.98
CA MET A 88 16.04 1.15 25.70
C MET A 88 15.79 0.20 24.52
N SER A 89 16.23 -1.04 24.62
CA SER A 89 15.94 -2.06 23.60
C SER A 89 14.44 -2.30 23.46
N GLU A 90 13.72 -2.45 24.55
CA GLU A 90 12.25 -2.62 24.57
C GLU A 90 11.53 -1.40 23.96
N PHE A 91 11.95 -0.19 24.33
CA PHE A 91 11.40 1.04 23.78
C PHE A 91 11.49 1.10 22.25
N TYR A 92 12.68 0.85 21.68
CA TYR A 92 12.87 0.86 20.22
C TYR A 92 12.17 -0.31 19.53
N LEU A 93 12.05 -1.46 20.17
CA LEU A 93 11.29 -2.59 19.65
C LEU A 93 9.81 -2.24 19.50
N ILE A 94 9.20 -1.69 20.54
CA ILE A 94 7.79 -1.28 20.52
C ILE A 94 7.56 -0.23 19.46
N GLN A 95 8.38 0.82 19.41
CA GLN A 95 8.30 1.87 18.38
C GLN A 95 8.39 1.30 16.95
N THR A 96 9.29 0.35 16.73
CA THR A 96 9.45 -0.32 15.43
C THR A 96 8.20 -1.11 15.03
N LEU A 97 7.60 -1.83 15.99
CA LEU A 97 6.36 -2.57 15.76
C LEU A 97 5.16 -1.64 15.49
N GLU A 98 5.08 -0.52 16.20
CA GLU A 98 4.04 0.51 15.96
C GLU A 98 4.14 1.06 14.52
N ILE A 99 5.33 1.44 14.08
CA ILE A 99 5.56 1.96 12.73
C ILE A 99 5.22 0.90 11.68
N ALA A 100 5.66 -0.35 11.86
CA ALA A 100 5.36 -1.44 10.95
C ALA A 100 3.86 -1.74 10.86
N GLY A 101 3.15 -1.70 12.00
CA GLY A 101 1.70 -1.86 12.06
C GLY A 101 0.96 -0.76 11.30
N VAL A 102 1.37 0.49 11.49
CA VAL A 102 0.78 1.65 10.80
C VAL A 102 1.01 1.58 9.28
N ILE A 103 2.20 1.22 8.83
CA ILE A 103 2.49 1.03 7.41
C ILE A 103 1.60 -0.07 6.80
N SER A 104 1.48 -1.20 7.50
CA SER A 104 0.65 -2.32 7.06
C SER A 104 -0.83 -1.93 6.94
N LEU A 105 -1.37 -1.22 7.93
CA LEU A 105 -2.74 -0.72 7.90
C LEU A 105 -2.96 0.28 6.76
N ALA A 106 -2.03 1.21 6.55
CA ALA A 106 -2.10 2.18 5.47
C ALA A 106 -2.20 1.50 4.10
N ILE A 107 -1.33 0.54 3.85
CA ILE A 107 -1.33 -0.24 2.60
C ILE A 107 -2.65 -1.00 2.44
N PHE A 108 -3.09 -1.69 3.49
CA PHE A 108 -4.32 -2.49 3.46
C PHE A 108 -5.55 -1.63 3.14
N VAL A 109 -5.69 -0.46 3.76
CA VAL A 109 -6.81 0.44 3.52
C VAL A 109 -6.80 0.95 2.08
N VAL A 110 -5.65 1.42 1.58
CA VAL A 110 -5.53 1.91 0.21
C VAL A 110 -5.81 0.80 -0.79
N ASP A 111 -5.24 -0.39 -0.60
CA ASP A 111 -5.43 -1.54 -1.48
C ASP A 111 -6.89 -1.98 -1.54
N THR A 112 -7.55 -2.08 -0.38
CA THR A 112 -8.99 -2.40 -0.29
C THR A 112 -9.85 -1.38 -1.01
N PHE A 113 -9.54 -0.09 -0.86
CA PHE A 113 -10.26 0.99 -1.53
C PHE A 113 -10.14 0.88 -3.06
N PHE A 114 -8.93 0.70 -3.58
CA PHE A 114 -8.72 0.55 -5.02
C PHE A 114 -9.34 -0.74 -5.58
N GLN A 115 -9.32 -1.85 -4.84
CA GLN A 115 -9.98 -3.10 -5.25
C GLN A 115 -11.51 -2.95 -5.31
N ALA A 116 -12.12 -2.24 -4.35
CA ALA A 116 -13.55 -1.98 -4.35
C ALA A 116 -13.98 -1.19 -5.60
N PHE A 117 -13.20 -0.19 -6.01
CA PHE A 117 -13.47 0.55 -7.25
C PHE A 117 -13.31 -0.31 -8.50
N GLN A 118 -12.30 -1.18 -8.56
CA GLN A 118 -12.09 -2.08 -9.71
C GLN A 118 -13.25 -3.06 -9.90
N LYS A 119 -13.77 -3.61 -8.81
CA LYS A 119 -14.89 -4.56 -8.87
C LYS A 119 -16.15 -3.94 -9.46
N SER A 120 -16.39 -2.65 -9.21
CA SER A 120 -17.51 -1.89 -9.78
C SER A 120 -17.41 -1.76 -11.30
N GLU A 121 -16.24 -1.42 -11.82
CA GLU A 121 -16.04 -1.26 -13.27
C GLU A 121 -16.10 -2.59 -14.04
N TRP A 122 -15.54 -3.65 -13.44
CA TRP A 122 -15.55 -4.97 -14.07
C TRP A 122 -16.96 -5.52 -14.24
N LYS A 123 -17.82 -5.31 -13.24
CA LYS A 123 -19.23 -5.70 -13.29
C LYS A 123 -20.01 -4.93 -14.36
N GLN A 124 -19.74 -3.65 -14.54
CA GLN A 124 -20.36 -2.84 -15.59
C GLN A 124 -19.92 -3.25 -17.01
N ASN A 125 -18.63 -3.54 -17.19
CA ASN A 125 -18.11 -3.94 -18.48
C ASN A 125 -18.58 -5.34 -18.89
N SER A 126 -18.59 -6.31 -17.97
CA SER A 126 -19.10 -7.66 -18.28
C SER A 126 -20.58 -7.63 -18.65
N MET A 127 -21.39 -6.80 -17.99
CA MET A 127 -22.80 -6.62 -18.35
C MET A 127 -22.98 -5.98 -19.74
N LYS A 128 -22.13 -5.02 -20.10
CA LYS A 128 -22.15 -4.43 -21.46
C LYS A 128 -21.77 -5.45 -22.55
N TYR A 129 -20.81 -6.33 -22.26
CA TYR A 129 -20.43 -7.40 -23.19
C TYR A 129 -21.53 -8.44 -23.38
N VAL A 130 -22.16 -8.88 -22.28
CA VAL A 130 -23.28 -9.84 -22.32
C VAL A 130 -24.45 -9.25 -23.08
N ARG A 131 -24.82 -8.00 -22.86
CA ARG A 131 -25.92 -7.30 -23.58
C ARG A 131 -25.63 -7.14 -25.09
N LYS A 132 -24.34 -7.04 -25.46
CA LYS A 132 -23.94 -6.91 -26.88
C LYS A 132 -23.93 -8.25 -27.62
N ILE A 133 -23.70 -9.36 -26.93
CA ILE A 133 -23.62 -10.70 -27.53
C ILE A 133 -24.97 -11.42 -27.52
N VAL A 134 -25.78 -11.17 -26.50
CA VAL A 134 -27.13 -11.77 -26.36
C VAL A 134 -28.15 -10.65 -26.21
N PRO A 135 -28.71 -10.12 -27.33
CA PRO A 135 -29.82 -9.17 -27.27
C PRO A 135 -31.07 -9.88 -26.73
N GLY A 136 -31.39 -9.64 -25.47
CA GLY A 136 -32.54 -10.27 -24.79
C GLY A 136 -32.24 -11.08 -23.53
N ALA A 137 -30.98 -11.11 -23.08
CA ALA A 137 -30.61 -11.66 -21.78
C ALA A 137 -31.15 -10.72 -20.68
N GLU A 138 -32.25 -11.10 -20.08
CA GLU A 138 -32.78 -10.48 -18.88
C GLU A 138 -31.80 -10.64 -17.74
N GLU A 139 -31.77 -9.63 -16.87
CA GLU A 139 -30.97 -9.55 -15.65
C GLU A 139 -31.07 -10.87 -14.86
N PRO A 140 -29.95 -11.47 -14.40
CA PRO A 140 -30.03 -12.62 -13.52
C PRO A 140 -30.79 -12.19 -12.28
N GLN A 141 -32.05 -12.57 -12.23
CA GLN A 141 -32.92 -12.32 -11.09
C GLN A 141 -32.23 -12.88 -9.85
N ASN A 142 -32.06 -12.02 -8.87
CA ASN A 142 -31.61 -12.30 -7.53
C ASN A 142 -32.37 -13.51 -6.96
N THR A 143 -31.82 -14.70 -7.13
CA THR A 143 -32.37 -15.96 -6.58
C THR A 143 -32.31 -16.00 -5.05
N GLU A 144 -31.79 -14.96 -4.41
CA GLU A 144 -31.66 -14.87 -2.96
C GLU A 144 -32.95 -14.48 -2.21
N LYS A 145 -34.07 -14.22 -2.94
CA LYS A 145 -35.34 -13.84 -2.31
C LYS A 145 -36.38 -14.95 -2.27
N ARG A 146 -36.08 -16.20 -2.62
CA ARG A 146 -37.01 -17.31 -2.58
C ARG A 146 -36.79 -18.35 -1.49
N GLU A 147 -35.84 -18.15 -0.59
CA GLU A 147 -35.65 -18.99 0.60
C GLU A 147 -35.89 -18.22 1.91
N LYS A 148 -37.04 -17.56 2.02
CA LYS A 148 -37.57 -17.15 3.32
C LYS A 148 -39.07 -17.38 3.34
#